data_671ac6d52836f4b6339e1f09d3d0845d
#
_entry.id   671ac6d52836f4b6339e1f09d3d0845d
#
_cell.length_a   1.000
_cell.length_b   1.000
_cell.length_c   1.000
_cell.angle_alpha   90.00
_cell.angle_beta   90.00
_cell.angle_gamma   90.00
#
_symmetry.space_group_name_H-M   'P 1'
#
loop_
_entity.id
_entity.type
_entity.pdbx_description
1 polymer ?
#
loop_
_entity_poly.entity_id
_entity_poly.type
_entity_poly.pdbx_seq_one_letter_code
_entity_poly.pdbx_strand_id
1 'polypeptide(L)'
;MPPERRHRVIRDPLWNTIRLDPTAVRIVDTQAFQRLRYIRQLGFAHLVYPGATHTRFDHAIGVYHLAVTAIQHLKERSRVSDDIWESAQLLPYAALLHDIGHYAFSHALEELDSDFLPGDHESVSARFFESPELSDALATIGSDAAPKIHALICGDSEN
;
A
#
# COMPACT_ATOMS: atom_id res chain seq x y z
N MET A 1 18.86 6.21 -22.07
CA MET A 1 17.86 6.62 -21.07
C MET A 1 16.79 5.55 -21.01
N PRO A 2 16.46 4.98 -19.86
CA PRO A 2 15.28 4.15 -19.75
C PRO A 2 14.05 5.03 -20.05
N PRO A 3 13.00 4.48 -20.73
CA PRO A 3 11.82 5.25 -21.06
C PRO A 3 11.21 5.83 -19.78
N GLU A 4 10.88 7.13 -19.80
CA GLU A 4 10.07 7.77 -18.75
C GLU A 4 8.88 6.85 -18.46
N ARG A 5 8.80 6.31 -17.25
CA ARG A 5 7.68 5.45 -16.86
C ARG A 5 6.43 6.31 -16.82
N ARG A 6 5.60 6.13 -17.83
CA ARG A 6 4.33 6.85 -17.98
C ARG A 6 3.38 6.45 -16.85
N HIS A 7 2.50 7.37 -16.47
CA HIS A 7 1.35 7.04 -15.63
C HIS A 7 0.62 5.81 -16.17
N ARG A 8 0.28 4.89 -15.29
CA ARG A 8 -0.52 3.71 -15.63
C ARG A 8 -1.95 3.91 -15.17
N VAL A 9 -2.89 3.43 -15.96
CA VAL A 9 -4.31 3.46 -15.64
C VAL A 9 -4.77 2.05 -15.32
N ILE A 10 -5.45 1.89 -14.16
CA ILE A 10 -6.14 0.67 -13.77
C ILE A 10 -7.63 0.91 -13.84
N ARG A 11 -8.37 -0.04 -14.42
CA ARG A 11 -9.83 -0.04 -14.39
C ARG A 11 -10.31 -0.79 -13.17
N ASP A 12 -11.09 -0.11 -12.36
CA ASP A 12 -11.61 -0.58 -11.09
C ASP A 12 -13.15 -0.53 -11.11
N PRO A 13 -13.86 -1.56 -10.61
CA PRO A 13 -15.32 -1.60 -10.66
C PRO A 13 -15.98 -0.53 -9.77
N LEU A 14 -15.33 -0.07 -8.71
CA LEU A 14 -15.85 0.95 -7.80
C LEU A 14 -15.44 2.37 -8.23
N TRP A 15 -14.15 2.55 -8.54
CA TRP A 15 -13.55 3.86 -8.83
C TRP A 15 -13.46 4.17 -10.32
N ASN A 16 -13.85 3.26 -11.19
CA ASN A 16 -13.80 3.34 -12.65
C ASN A 16 -12.35 3.48 -13.17
N THR A 17 -11.66 4.57 -12.84
CA THR A 17 -10.32 4.85 -13.36
C THR A 17 -9.41 5.31 -12.25
N ILE A 18 -8.45 4.48 -11.88
CA ILE A 18 -7.38 4.80 -10.95
C ILE A 18 -6.10 5.10 -11.75
N ARG A 19 -5.49 6.25 -11.48
CA ARG A 19 -4.23 6.68 -12.11
C ARG A 19 -3.10 6.48 -11.12
N LEU A 20 -2.12 5.67 -11.50
CA LEU A 20 -0.88 5.48 -10.75
C LEU A 20 0.18 6.42 -11.28
N ASP A 21 0.85 7.15 -10.39
CA ASP A 21 2.05 7.90 -10.74
C ASP A 21 3.25 6.96 -11.01
N PRO A 22 4.37 7.46 -11.53
CA PRO A 22 5.51 6.61 -11.88
C PRO A 22 6.10 5.83 -10.70
N THR A 23 6.07 6.39 -9.48
CA THR A 23 6.56 5.70 -8.26
C THR A 23 5.58 4.61 -7.84
N ALA A 24 4.29 4.90 -7.80
CA ALA A 24 3.26 3.90 -7.53
C ALA A 24 3.31 2.75 -8.55
N VAL A 25 3.59 3.03 -9.83
CA VAL A 25 3.81 1.98 -10.84
C VAL A 25 5.01 1.10 -10.49
N ARG A 26 6.12 1.67 -10.00
CA ARG A 26 7.29 0.88 -9.59
C ARG A 26 6.95 -0.02 -8.41
N ILE A 27 6.26 0.50 -7.39
CA ILE A 27 5.82 -0.26 -6.22
C ILE A 27 4.90 -1.41 -6.64
N VAL A 28 3.89 -1.10 -7.44
CA VAL A 28 2.90 -2.10 -7.92
C VAL A 28 3.54 -3.19 -8.78
N ASP A 29 4.60 -2.87 -9.53
CA ASP A 29 5.31 -3.84 -10.36
C ASP A 29 6.25 -4.76 -9.56
N THR A 30 6.48 -4.52 -8.25
CA THR A 30 7.28 -5.40 -7.40
C THR A 30 6.60 -6.76 -7.21
N GLN A 31 7.39 -7.82 -7.09
CA GLN A 31 6.86 -9.16 -6.81
C GLN A 31 6.11 -9.20 -5.47
N ALA A 32 6.61 -8.49 -4.46
CA ALA A 32 5.97 -8.35 -3.16
C ALA A 32 4.54 -7.81 -3.28
N PHE A 33 4.33 -6.77 -4.07
CA PHE A 33 3.01 -6.18 -4.26
C PHE A 33 2.11 -7.05 -5.16
N GLN A 34 2.65 -7.61 -6.25
CA GLN A 34 1.89 -8.49 -7.14
C GLN A 34 1.34 -9.75 -6.44
N ARG A 35 2.01 -10.22 -5.39
CA ARG A 35 1.54 -11.31 -4.52
C ARG A 35 0.15 -11.06 -3.95
N LEU A 36 -0.21 -9.79 -3.66
CA LEU A 36 -1.51 -9.41 -3.10
C LEU A 36 -2.70 -9.75 -4.01
N ARG A 37 -2.48 -9.99 -5.31
CA ARG A 37 -3.52 -10.46 -6.25
C ARG A 37 -4.05 -11.85 -5.92
N TYR A 38 -3.29 -12.63 -5.18
CA TYR A 38 -3.62 -14.01 -4.83
C TYR A 38 -4.16 -14.14 -3.40
N ILE A 39 -4.27 -13.02 -2.67
CA ILE A 39 -4.75 -12.97 -1.29
C ILE A 39 -6.10 -12.27 -1.27
N ARG A 40 -7.16 -13.01 -0.92
CA ARG A 40 -8.49 -12.42 -0.78
C ARG A 40 -8.56 -11.52 0.45
N GLN A 41 -9.19 -10.36 0.31
CA GLN A 41 -9.35 -9.41 1.41
C GLN A 41 -10.16 -10.01 2.57
N LEU A 42 -11.24 -10.72 2.25
CA LEU A 42 -12.21 -11.23 3.22
C LEU A 42 -12.19 -12.76 3.34
N GLY A 43 -11.07 -13.41 2.99
CA GLY A 43 -10.91 -14.85 3.14
C GLY A 43 -12.05 -15.64 2.47
N PHE A 44 -12.77 -16.45 3.26
CA PHE A 44 -13.87 -17.29 2.79
C PHE A 44 -15.24 -16.59 2.73
N ALA A 45 -15.33 -15.29 3.02
CA ALA A 45 -16.62 -14.60 3.01
C ALA A 45 -17.36 -14.70 1.67
N HIS A 46 -16.65 -14.90 0.56
CA HIS A 46 -17.25 -15.10 -0.77
C HIS A 46 -18.13 -16.37 -0.87
N LEU A 47 -18.00 -17.34 0.04
CA LEU A 47 -18.88 -18.50 0.09
C LEU A 47 -20.27 -18.15 0.59
N VAL A 48 -20.42 -17.07 1.34
CA VAL A 48 -21.71 -16.53 1.84
C VAL A 48 -22.13 -15.31 1.03
N TYR A 49 -21.19 -14.45 0.68
CA TYR A 49 -21.39 -13.22 -0.09
C TYR A 49 -20.68 -13.34 -1.44
N PRO A 50 -21.32 -13.82 -2.50
CA PRO A 50 -20.67 -14.11 -3.78
C PRO A 50 -19.91 -12.94 -4.40
N GLY A 51 -20.29 -11.70 -4.10
CA GLY A 51 -19.62 -10.48 -4.54
C GLY A 51 -18.33 -10.14 -3.75
N ALA A 52 -18.04 -10.80 -2.63
CA ALA A 52 -16.87 -10.56 -1.78
C ALA A 52 -15.61 -11.26 -2.33
N THR A 53 -15.27 -11.00 -3.59
CA THR A 53 -14.20 -11.68 -4.32
C THR A 53 -12.94 -10.85 -4.49
N HIS A 54 -12.94 -9.58 -4.10
CA HIS A 54 -11.81 -8.66 -4.24
C HIS A 54 -10.60 -9.13 -3.44
N THR A 55 -9.45 -8.79 -3.96
CA THR A 55 -8.15 -9.16 -3.39
C THR A 55 -7.56 -7.99 -2.58
N ARG A 56 -6.50 -8.27 -1.81
CA ARG A 56 -5.73 -7.21 -1.14
C ARG A 56 -5.09 -6.25 -2.14
N PHE A 57 -4.78 -6.72 -3.34
CA PHE A 57 -4.33 -5.87 -4.43
C PHE A 57 -5.39 -4.81 -4.80
N ASP A 58 -6.64 -5.24 -5.03
CA ASP A 58 -7.73 -4.34 -5.40
C ASP A 58 -7.98 -3.32 -4.27
N HIS A 59 -7.98 -3.79 -3.02
CA HIS A 59 -8.11 -2.95 -1.84
C HIS A 59 -7.00 -1.90 -1.77
N ALA A 60 -5.73 -2.30 -1.82
CA ALA A 60 -4.57 -1.40 -1.71
C ALA A 60 -4.55 -0.31 -2.80
N ILE A 61 -4.88 -0.67 -4.04
CA ILE A 61 -5.03 0.29 -5.15
C ILE A 61 -6.17 1.28 -4.88
N GLY A 62 -7.29 0.81 -4.34
CA GLY A 62 -8.43 1.66 -3.96
C GLY A 62 -8.08 2.63 -2.84
N VAL A 63 -7.37 2.17 -1.80
CA VAL A 63 -6.92 3.01 -0.66
C VAL A 63 -5.91 4.07 -1.14
N TYR A 64 -4.97 3.69 -2.03
CA TYR A 64 -4.09 4.66 -2.69
C TYR A 64 -4.88 5.76 -3.41
N HIS A 65 -5.89 5.39 -4.21
CA HIS A 65 -6.72 6.35 -4.93
C HIS A 65 -7.44 7.32 -3.99
N LEU A 66 -8.00 6.81 -2.90
CA LEU A 66 -8.63 7.64 -1.86
C LEU A 66 -7.64 8.61 -1.22
N ALA A 67 -6.43 8.15 -0.87
CA ALA A 67 -5.40 8.98 -0.27
C ALA A 67 -4.98 10.12 -1.22
N VAL A 68 -4.74 9.82 -2.51
CA VAL A 68 -4.44 10.84 -3.53
C VAL A 68 -5.57 11.85 -3.63
N THR A 69 -6.81 11.39 -3.68
CA THR A 69 -8.00 12.25 -3.80
C THR A 69 -8.16 13.14 -2.56
N ALA A 70 -7.99 12.57 -1.36
CA ALA A 70 -8.07 13.32 -0.11
C ALA A 70 -7.01 14.43 -0.01
N ILE A 71 -5.76 14.11 -0.38
CA ILE A 71 -4.67 15.09 -0.40
C ILE A 71 -4.97 16.23 -1.38
N GLN A 72 -5.47 15.91 -2.58
CA GLN A 72 -5.85 16.93 -3.56
C GLN A 72 -6.93 17.88 -3.01
N HIS A 73 -7.97 17.34 -2.39
CA HIS A 73 -9.03 18.13 -1.77
C HIS A 73 -8.55 18.98 -0.60
N LEU A 74 -7.65 18.46 0.24
CA LEU A 74 -7.06 19.20 1.33
C LEU A 74 -6.21 20.35 0.82
N LYS A 75 -5.42 20.13 -0.23
CA LYS A 75 -4.60 21.15 -0.87
C LYS A 75 -5.42 22.31 -1.42
N GLU A 76 -6.59 22.03 -1.99
CA GLU A 76 -7.48 23.04 -2.55
C GLU A 76 -8.20 23.87 -1.48
N ARG A 77 -8.45 23.29 -0.30
CA ARG A 77 -9.32 23.89 0.75
C ARG A 77 -8.61 24.40 1.98
N SER A 78 -7.39 23.97 2.24
CA SER A 78 -6.70 24.25 3.50
C SER A 78 -5.44 25.08 3.27
N ARG A 79 -5.19 26.03 4.20
CA ARG A 79 -3.89 26.66 4.36
C ARG A 79 -3.05 25.76 5.28
N VAL A 80 -2.55 24.67 4.73
CA VAL A 80 -1.66 23.77 5.44
C VAL A 80 -0.24 24.25 5.26
N SER A 81 0.59 24.19 6.29
CA SER A 81 2.00 24.59 6.22
C SER A 81 2.81 23.65 5.31
N ASP A 82 3.92 24.16 4.76
CA ASP A 82 4.71 23.42 3.76
C ASP A 82 5.32 22.14 4.32
N ASP A 83 5.71 22.12 5.60
CA ASP A 83 6.24 20.96 6.31
C ASP A 83 5.22 19.81 6.42
N ILE A 84 3.95 20.15 6.70
CA ILE A 84 2.87 19.14 6.70
C ILE A 84 2.64 18.62 5.28
N TRP A 85 2.76 19.46 4.26
CA TRP A 85 2.64 19.02 2.86
C TRP A 85 3.73 18.06 2.43
N GLU A 86 4.96 18.29 2.87
CA GLU A 86 6.07 17.39 2.58
C GLU A 86 5.80 15.97 3.13
N SER A 87 5.34 15.89 4.37
CA SER A 87 4.96 14.61 4.99
C SER A 87 3.72 13.99 4.34
N ALA A 88 2.72 14.79 3.99
CA ALA A 88 1.49 14.31 3.36
C ALA A 88 1.71 13.68 1.98
N GLN A 89 2.77 14.04 1.27
CA GLN A 89 3.12 13.42 -0.01
C GLN A 89 3.47 11.92 0.11
N LEU A 90 3.86 11.44 1.28
CA LEU A 90 4.14 10.03 1.52
C LEU A 90 2.88 9.20 1.80
N LEU A 91 1.79 9.85 2.20
CA LEU A 91 0.55 9.18 2.58
C LEU A 91 -0.04 8.27 1.50
N PRO A 92 -0.06 8.62 0.19
CA PRO A 92 -0.54 7.70 -0.84
C PRO A 92 0.28 6.41 -0.92
N TYR A 93 1.58 6.48 -0.71
CA TYR A 93 2.45 5.30 -0.74
C TYR A 93 2.33 4.47 0.53
N ALA A 94 2.14 5.10 1.69
CA ALA A 94 1.77 4.40 2.92
C ALA A 94 0.42 3.69 2.74
N ALA A 95 -0.57 4.37 2.18
CA ALA A 95 -1.88 3.80 1.85
C ALA A 95 -1.78 2.64 0.83
N LEU A 96 -0.87 2.71 -0.14
CA LEU A 96 -0.63 1.63 -1.10
C LEU A 96 -0.01 0.40 -0.44
N LEU A 97 0.86 0.59 0.55
CA LEU A 97 1.68 -0.45 1.15
C LEU A 97 1.17 -0.98 2.50
N HIS A 98 0.10 -0.39 3.07
CA HIS A 98 -0.36 -0.74 4.42
C HIS A 98 -0.64 -2.24 4.62
N ASP A 99 -1.11 -2.92 3.57
CA ASP A 99 -1.45 -4.35 3.57
C ASP A 99 -0.30 -5.26 3.04
N ILE A 100 0.90 -4.70 2.79
CA ILE A 100 1.97 -5.46 2.13
C ILE A 100 2.41 -6.69 2.93
N GLY A 101 2.33 -6.65 4.25
CA GLY A 101 2.71 -7.75 5.14
C GLY A 101 1.72 -8.90 5.22
N HIS A 102 0.47 -8.69 4.80
CA HIS A 102 -0.55 -9.72 4.94
C HIS A 102 -0.29 -10.95 4.06
N TYR A 103 -0.58 -12.12 4.62
CA TYR A 103 -0.60 -13.42 3.96
C TYR A 103 -2.03 -14.00 3.96
N ALA A 104 -2.24 -15.12 3.28
CA ALA A 104 -3.56 -15.73 3.19
C ALA A 104 -4.08 -16.06 4.60
N PHE A 105 -5.28 -15.59 4.93
CA PHE A 105 -5.95 -15.79 6.23
C PHE A 105 -5.20 -15.20 7.43
N SER A 106 -4.33 -14.22 7.25
CA SER A 106 -3.48 -13.67 8.32
C SER A 106 -4.24 -13.36 9.60
N HIS A 107 -5.35 -12.61 9.54
CA HIS A 107 -6.14 -12.29 10.74
C HIS A 107 -6.68 -13.52 11.49
N ALA A 108 -7.13 -14.54 10.77
CA ALA A 108 -7.62 -15.76 11.40
C ALA A 108 -6.48 -16.63 11.95
N LEU A 109 -5.32 -16.58 11.32
CA LEU A 109 -4.15 -17.33 11.75
C LEU A 109 -3.39 -16.65 12.87
N GLU A 110 -3.36 -15.31 12.92
CA GLU A 110 -2.76 -14.52 13.99
C GLU A 110 -3.42 -14.76 15.36
N GLU A 111 -4.69 -15.20 15.36
CA GLU A 111 -5.37 -15.66 16.58
C GLU A 111 -4.86 -17.01 17.10
N LEU A 112 -4.10 -17.74 16.30
CA LEU A 112 -3.51 -19.02 16.67
C LEU A 112 -2.10 -18.75 17.22
N ASP A 113 -1.91 -18.98 18.51
CA ASP A 113 -0.58 -18.93 19.12
C ASP A 113 0.25 -20.11 18.59
N SER A 114 1.04 -19.86 17.56
CA SER A 114 1.79 -20.91 16.85
C SER A 114 3.14 -20.41 16.34
N ASP A 115 4.20 -21.07 16.77
CA ASP A 115 5.58 -20.86 16.32
C ASP A 115 5.79 -21.13 14.81
N PHE A 116 4.78 -21.71 14.13
CA PHE A 116 4.82 -22.00 12.69
C PHE A 116 4.33 -20.83 11.82
N LEU A 117 3.81 -19.76 12.42
CA LEU A 117 3.34 -18.58 11.69
C LEU A 117 4.48 -17.60 11.46
N PRO A 118 4.45 -16.85 10.35
CA PRO A 118 5.51 -15.90 10.02
C PRO A 118 5.58 -14.68 10.96
N GLY A 119 4.71 -14.58 11.94
CA GLY A 119 4.49 -13.44 12.82
C GLY A 119 3.27 -12.63 12.43
N ASP A 120 3.03 -11.52 13.13
CA ASP A 120 2.01 -10.58 12.75
C ASP A 120 2.33 -9.88 11.41
N HIS A 121 1.33 -9.29 10.79
CA HIS A 121 1.47 -8.67 9.48
C HIS A 121 2.40 -7.43 9.49
N GLU A 122 2.61 -6.78 10.63
CA GLU A 122 3.55 -5.67 10.79
C GLU A 122 5.00 -6.15 10.71
N SER A 123 5.35 -7.21 11.46
CA SER A 123 6.67 -7.86 11.39
C SER A 123 6.99 -8.40 10.00
N VAL A 124 5.99 -8.96 9.32
CA VAL A 124 6.13 -9.43 7.93
C VAL A 124 6.29 -8.24 6.98
N SER A 125 5.60 -7.12 7.22
CA SER A 125 5.73 -5.89 6.44
C SER A 125 7.17 -5.39 6.45
N ALA A 126 7.83 -5.31 7.60
CA ALA A 126 9.22 -4.85 7.73
C ALA A 126 10.18 -5.57 6.77
N ARG A 127 10.03 -6.90 6.62
CA ARG A 127 10.86 -7.71 5.70
C ARG A 127 10.69 -7.31 4.23
N PHE A 128 9.48 -6.87 3.82
CA PHE A 128 9.27 -6.39 2.46
C PHE A 128 9.90 -5.02 2.24
N PHE A 129 9.89 -4.13 3.23
CA PHE A 129 10.57 -2.84 3.15
C PHE A 129 12.09 -2.97 3.05
N GLU A 130 12.68 -4.04 3.63
CA GLU A 130 14.10 -4.38 3.52
C GLU A 130 14.46 -5.02 2.17
N SER A 131 13.48 -5.45 1.37
CA SER A 131 13.74 -6.07 0.06
C SER A 131 14.34 -5.06 -0.93
N PRO A 132 15.38 -5.43 -1.69
CA PRO A 132 16.00 -4.52 -2.65
C PRO A 132 14.99 -3.95 -3.66
N GLU A 133 14.05 -4.77 -4.12
CA GLU A 133 13.08 -4.41 -5.14
C GLU A 133 12.15 -3.27 -4.68
N LEU A 134 11.62 -3.35 -3.45
CA LEU A 134 10.75 -2.31 -2.89
C LEU A 134 11.57 -1.09 -2.45
N SER A 135 12.73 -1.31 -1.84
CA SER A 135 13.64 -0.24 -1.46
C SER A 135 14.05 0.62 -2.65
N ASP A 136 14.42 0.01 -3.78
CA ASP A 136 14.77 0.72 -5.03
C ASP A 136 13.57 1.50 -5.60
N ALA A 137 12.35 0.94 -5.49
CA ALA A 137 11.15 1.65 -5.92
C ALA A 137 10.90 2.90 -5.07
N LEU A 138 11.04 2.80 -3.74
CA LEU A 138 10.83 3.89 -2.78
C LEU A 138 11.96 4.93 -2.81
N ALA A 139 13.20 4.55 -3.11
CA ALA A 139 14.32 5.47 -3.26
C ALA A 139 14.11 6.55 -4.34
N THR A 140 13.13 6.35 -5.24
CA THR A 140 12.74 7.37 -6.22
C THR A 140 12.00 8.55 -5.60
N ILE A 141 11.49 8.43 -4.37
CA ILE A 141 10.86 9.50 -3.60
C ILE A 141 11.93 10.26 -2.80
N GLY A 142 12.81 9.50 -2.14
CA GLY A 142 13.90 10.02 -1.31
C GLY A 142 14.58 8.87 -0.57
N SER A 143 15.81 9.08 -0.13
CA SER A 143 16.62 8.06 0.56
C SER A 143 16.02 7.62 1.91
N ASP A 144 15.20 8.45 2.53
CA ASP A 144 14.54 8.23 3.82
C ASP A 144 13.04 7.90 3.68
N ALA A 145 12.55 7.73 2.46
CA ALA A 145 11.12 7.49 2.21
C ALA A 145 10.65 6.14 2.80
N ALA A 146 11.44 5.08 2.66
CA ALA A 146 11.06 3.75 3.13
C ALA A 146 10.80 3.70 4.66
N PRO A 147 11.71 4.16 5.54
CA PRO A 147 11.45 4.18 6.98
C PRO A 147 10.29 5.11 7.35
N LYS A 148 10.16 6.26 6.71
CA LYS A 148 9.05 7.20 6.98
C LYS A 148 7.68 6.59 6.61
N ILE A 149 7.60 5.92 5.46
CA ILE A 149 6.38 5.24 5.02
C ILE A 149 6.03 4.09 5.96
N HIS A 150 7.03 3.30 6.37
CA HIS A 150 6.81 2.21 7.32
C HIS A 150 6.32 2.72 8.68
N ALA A 151 6.91 3.79 9.21
CA ALA A 151 6.47 4.43 10.44
C ALA A 151 5.02 4.94 10.35
N LEU A 152 4.61 5.50 9.19
CA LEU A 152 3.22 5.90 8.96
C LEU A 152 2.25 4.72 8.98
N ILE A 153 2.67 3.54 8.53
CA ILE A 153 1.84 2.32 8.53
C ILE A 153 1.71 1.76 9.94
N CYS A 154 2.81 1.68 10.70
CA CYS A 154 2.82 1.13 12.07
C CYS A 154 2.25 2.10 13.12
N GLY A 155 2.02 3.37 12.76
CA GLY A 155 1.56 4.38 13.71
C GLY A 155 2.65 4.85 14.67
N ASP A 156 3.92 4.57 14.40
CA ASP A 156 5.08 5.03 15.14
C ASP A 156 5.36 6.52 14.83
N SER A 157 4.46 7.39 15.27
CA SER A 157 4.75 8.82 15.31
C SER A 157 5.64 9.07 16.53
N GLU A 158 6.94 9.13 16.34
CA GLU A 158 7.78 9.86 17.30
C GLU A 158 7.25 11.29 17.41
N ASN A 159 6.91 11.69 18.64
CA ASN A 159 6.46 13.02 19.02
C ASN A 159 7.40 14.14 18.55
#